data_58d2b384fdb739ae8a7544acf92963b8
#
_entry.id   58d2b384fdb739ae8a7544acf92963b8
#
_cell.length_a   1.000
_cell.length_b   1.000
_cell.length_c   1.000
_cell.angle_alpha   90.00
_cell.angle_beta   90.00
_cell.angle_gamma   90.00
#
_symmetry.space_group_name_H-M   'P 1'
#
loop_
_entity.id
_entity.type
_entity.pdbx_description
1 polymer ?
#
loop_
_entity_poly.entity_id
_entity_poly.type
_entity_poly.pdbx_seq_one_letter_code
_entity_poly.pdbx_strand_id
1 'polypeptide(L)'
;ILGIEYLKALKKQNSRIVPYTLKRDSSGYHDTKLQPQSSSASAIRNALRHWEEQPFSRYPADPQQTPDGFSELLQNQLPENALRLLRDAWNQSCPIETNDFSLLLKYRLLCETRRSLCEYQDISEDLANRIIRNRNQFLNFEQVCQLLKTKELTYSRISRGLLHLSLIHI
;
A
#
# COMPACT_ATOMS: atom_id res chain seq x y z
N ILE A 1 4.67 12.58 -16.08
CA ILE A 1 5.34 11.41 -16.68
C ILE A 1 4.32 10.33 -17.01
N LEU A 2 3.49 9.85 -16.05
CA LEU A 2 2.53 8.75 -16.26
C LEU A 2 1.53 9.03 -17.40
N GLY A 3 0.96 10.22 -17.46
CA GLY A 3 0.03 10.62 -18.53
C GLY A 3 0.66 10.54 -19.94
N ILE A 4 1.96 10.86 -20.06
CA ILE A 4 2.69 10.74 -21.33
C ILE A 4 2.80 9.26 -21.75
N GLU A 5 3.04 8.36 -20.81
CA GLU A 5 3.12 6.92 -21.12
C GLU A 5 1.75 6.35 -21.54
N TYR A 6 0.64 6.82 -20.93
CA TYR A 6 -0.70 6.47 -21.40
C TYR A 6 -0.94 6.96 -22.83
N LEU A 7 -0.58 8.20 -23.16
CA LEU A 7 -0.72 8.74 -24.52
C LEU A 7 0.11 7.95 -25.53
N LYS A 8 1.32 7.57 -25.18
CA LYS A 8 2.17 6.71 -26.03
C LYS A 8 1.54 5.34 -26.25
N ALA A 9 0.99 4.72 -25.18
CA ALA A 9 0.33 3.42 -25.28
C ALA A 9 -0.91 3.47 -26.17
N LEU A 10 -1.77 4.48 -26.01
CA LEU A 10 -2.96 4.71 -26.83
C LEU A 10 -2.58 4.86 -28.32
N LYS A 11 -1.54 5.66 -28.60
CA LYS A 11 -1.04 5.84 -29.98
C LYS A 11 -0.48 4.55 -30.55
N LYS A 12 0.33 3.80 -29.78
CA LYS A 12 0.93 2.54 -30.23
C LYS A 12 -0.12 1.48 -30.55
N GLN A 13 -1.22 1.46 -29.81
CA GLN A 13 -2.31 0.48 -29.99
C GLN A 13 -3.37 0.95 -30.98
N ASN A 14 -3.21 2.10 -31.63
CA ASN A 14 -4.23 2.72 -32.48
C ASN A 14 -5.62 2.78 -31.78
N SER A 15 -5.61 3.06 -30.49
CA SER A 15 -6.83 3.05 -29.66
C SER A 15 -7.75 4.20 -30.04
N ARG A 16 -9.07 3.94 -30.01
CA ARG A 16 -10.12 4.98 -30.21
C ARG A 16 -10.44 5.74 -28.91
N ILE A 17 -9.79 5.42 -27.79
CA ILE A 17 -9.99 6.11 -26.52
C ILE A 17 -9.49 7.55 -26.62
N VAL A 18 -10.35 8.50 -26.34
CA VAL A 18 -9.99 9.91 -26.28
C VAL A 18 -9.49 10.24 -24.88
N PRO A 19 -8.23 10.66 -24.73
CA PRO A 19 -7.69 11.03 -23.42
C PRO A 19 -8.30 12.36 -22.95
N TYR A 20 -8.73 12.41 -21.70
CA TYR A 20 -9.23 13.62 -21.05
C TYR A 20 -8.46 13.90 -19.77
N THR A 21 -8.12 15.16 -19.53
CA THR A 21 -7.40 15.58 -18.33
C THR A 21 -8.33 16.34 -17.38
N LEU A 22 -8.31 15.95 -16.11
CA LEU A 22 -8.94 16.69 -15.04
C LEU A 22 -7.87 17.40 -14.20
N LYS A 23 -8.05 18.70 -14.01
CA LYS A 23 -7.20 19.46 -13.10
C LYS A 23 -7.51 19.06 -11.66
N ARG A 24 -6.49 18.85 -10.86
CA ARG A 24 -6.64 18.60 -9.44
C ARG A 24 -6.79 19.94 -8.71
N ASP A 25 -7.86 20.10 -7.93
CA ASP A 25 -8.23 21.40 -7.39
C ASP A 25 -7.70 21.70 -5.98
N SER A 26 -7.27 20.73 -5.18
CA SER A 26 -7.08 20.99 -3.75
C SER A 26 -5.76 20.48 -3.16
N SER A 27 -5.41 19.22 -3.31
CA SER A 27 -4.25 18.64 -2.60
C SER A 27 -3.13 18.22 -3.54
N GLY A 28 -1.88 18.42 -3.11
CA GLY A 28 -0.72 17.86 -3.79
C GLY A 28 -0.76 16.31 -3.80
N TYR A 29 -0.13 15.71 -4.81
CA TYR A 29 -0.12 14.24 -4.95
C TYR A 29 0.52 13.51 -3.75
N HIS A 30 1.47 14.17 -3.09
CA HIS A 30 2.25 13.61 -1.97
C HIS A 30 1.86 14.19 -0.61
N ASP A 31 0.76 14.94 -0.52
CA ASP A 31 0.31 15.48 0.76
C ASP A 31 -0.07 14.34 1.71
N THR A 32 0.47 14.37 2.92
CA THR A 32 0.26 13.34 3.95
C THR A 32 -0.70 13.79 5.06
N LYS A 33 -1.16 15.05 5.01
CA LYS A 33 -2.10 15.63 5.98
C LYS A 33 -3.47 15.83 5.33
N LEU A 34 -4.53 15.61 6.11
CA LEU A 34 -5.89 15.91 5.68
C LEU A 34 -6.06 17.41 5.42
N GLN A 35 -6.76 17.74 4.36
CA GLN A 35 -7.17 19.09 3.99
C GLN A 35 -8.66 19.26 4.27
N PRO A 36 -9.17 20.51 4.45
CA PRO A 36 -10.58 20.72 4.85
C PRO A 36 -11.62 20.16 3.87
N GLN A 37 -11.35 20.13 2.57
CA GLN A 37 -12.36 19.77 1.57
C GLN A 37 -12.02 18.54 0.74
N SER A 38 -10.76 18.27 0.49
CA SER A 38 -10.36 17.13 -0.37
C SER A 38 -8.91 16.81 -0.13
N SER A 39 -8.64 15.61 0.27
CA SER A 39 -7.30 15.14 0.59
C SER A 39 -6.77 14.15 -0.43
N SER A 40 -5.45 13.99 -0.48
CA SER A 40 -4.83 12.93 -1.25
C SER A 40 -5.19 11.56 -0.65
N ALA A 41 -5.19 10.52 -1.47
CA ALA A 41 -5.36 9.15 -0.99
C ALA A 41 -4.28 8.75 0.05
N SER A 42 -3.09 9.34 -0.04
CA SER A 42 -2.01 9.14 0.93
C SER A 42 -2.34 9.78 2.28
N ALA A 43 -2.94 10.98 2.29
CA ALA A 43 -3.37 11.65 3.51
C ALA A 43 -4.49 10.87 4.21
N ILE A 44 -5.48 10.38 3.45
CA ILE A 44 -6.58 9.57 3.99
C ILE A 44 -6.04 8.27 4.60
N ARG A 45 -5.20 7.52 3.89
CA ARG A 45 -4.60 6.28 4.44
C ARG A 45 -3.76 6.56 5.69
N ASN A 46 -3.01 7.65 5.69
CA ASN A 46 -2.21 8.05 6.84
C ASN A 46 -3.08 8.39 8.05
N ALA A 47 -4.18 9.09 7.84
CA ALA A 47 -5.14 9.40 8.90
C ALA A 47 -5.80 8.14 9.47
N LEU A 48 -6.19 7.18 8.61
CA LEU A 48 -6.74 5.89 9.01
C LEU A 48 -5.73 5.05 9.81
N ARG A 49 -4.47 5.03 9.39
CA ARG A 49 -3.40 4.31 10.11
C ARG A 49 -3.17 4.87 11.51
N HIS A 50 -3.13 6.20 11.67
CA HIS A 50 -2.99 6.83 12.98
C HIS A 50 -4.25 6.68 13.85
N TRP A 51 -5.42 6.52 13.23
CA TRP A 51 -6.63 6.20 13.94
C TRP A 51 -6.56 4.84 14.63
N GLU A 52 -5.98 3.83 13.96
CA GLU A 52 -5.80 2.50 14.52
C GLU A 52 -4.77 2.40 15.65
N GLU A 53 -3.80 3.31 15.68
CA GLU A 53 -2.81 3.39 16.77
C GLU A 53 -3.42 3.88 18.09
N GLN A 54 -4.68 4.38 18.10
CA GLN A 54 -5.40 4.71 19.31
C GLN A 54 -5.71 3.44 20.11
N PRO A 55 -5.46 3.40 21.43
CA PRO A 55 -5.53 2.18 22.26
C PRO A 55 -6.88 1.44 22.24
N PHE A 56 -7.94 2.07 21.77
CA PHE A 56 -9.30 1.55 21.73
C PHE A 56 -9.73 0.95 20.40
N SER A 57 -8.91 1.03 19.34
CA SER A 57 -9.42 0.82 17.98
C SER A 57 -9.18 -0.57 17.38
N ARG A 58 -8.17 -1.32 17.81
CA ARG A 58 -7.79 -2.57 17.13
C ARG A 58 -8.73 -3.75 17.33
N TYR A 59 -9.42 -3.79 18.46
CA TYR A 59 -10.40 -4.85 18.76
C TYR A 59 -11.51 -4.27 19.62
N PRO A 60 -12.54 -3.65 19.06
CA PRO A 60 -13.71 -3.29 19.85
C PRO A 60 -14.26 -4.57 20.49
N ALA A 61 -14.68 -4.47 21.74
CA ALA A 61 -15.31 -5.58 22.44
C ALA A 61 -16.61 -6.05 21.76
N ASP A 62 -17.16 -5.21 20.90
CA ASP A 62 -18.29 -5.47 20.03
C ASP A 62 -17.91 -5.21 18.57
N PRO A 63 -17.89 -6.23 17.68
CA PRO A 63 -17.62 -6.09 16.26
C PRO A 63 -18.58 -5.15 15.52
N GLN A 64 -19.71 -4.79 16.12
CA GLN A 64 -20.71 -3.89 15.53
C GLN A 64 -20.48 -2.41 15.91
N GLN A 65 -19.58 -2.11 16.83
CA GLN A 65 -19.25 -0.74 17.18
C GLN A 65 -18.13 -0.21 16.28
N THR A 66 -18.50 0.65 15.35
CA THR A 66 -17.51 1.53 14.70
C THR A 66 -17.02 2.53 15.75
N PRO A 67 -15.70 2.81 15.81
CA PRO A 67 -15.18 3.78 16.74
C PRO A 67 -15.86 5.15 16.57
N ASP A 68 -16.31 5.76 17.65
CA ASP A 68 -16.79 7.13 17.67
C ASP A 68 -15.72 8.05 17.04
N GLY A 69 -16.13 8.95 16.15
CA GLY A 69 -15.22 9.87 15.48
C GLY A 69 -14.66 9.38 14.11
N PHE A 70 -14.78 8.09 13.75
CA PHE A 70 -14.36 7.59 12.43
C PHE A 70 -15.06 8.34 11.28
N SER A 71 -16.35 8.56 11.43
CA SER A 71 -17.15 9.30 10.44
C SER A 71 -16.78 10.77 10.40
N GLU A 72 -16.46 11.38 11.53
CA GLU A 72 -16.03 12.78 11.62
C GLU A 72 -14.66 12.99 10.97
N LEU A 73 -13.71 12.06 11.20
CA LEU A 73 -12.39 12.09 10.60
C LEU A 73 -12.44 12.14 9.06
N LEU A 74 -13.35 11.36 8.46
CA LEU A 74 -13.46 11.20 7.02
C LEU A 74 -14.60 11.99 6.40
N GLN A 75 -15.34 12.75 7.20
CA GLN A 75 -16.37 13.65 6.70
C GLN A 75 -15.77 14.64 5.70
N ASN A 76 -16.43 14.83 4.57
CA ASN A 76 -15.96 15.64 3.44
C ASN A 76 -14.68 15.14 2.72
N GLN A 77 -14.13 13.98 3.13
CA GLN A 77 -12.97 13.37 2.47
C GLN A 77 -13.37 12.28 1.47
N LEU A 78 -14.50 11.64 1.71
CA LEU A 78 -15.04 10.56 0.89
C LEU A 78 -16.52 10.83 0.56
N PRO A 79 -17.01 10.36 -0.60
CA PRO A 79 -18.45 10.29 -0.85
C PRO A 79 -19.15 9.47 0.24
N GLU A 80 -20.36 9.85 0.62
CA GLU A 80 -21.12 9.21 1.71
C GLU A 80 -21.28 7.69 1.52
N ASN A 81 -21.55 7.24 0.29
CA ASN A 81 -21.63 5.81 -0.01
C ASN A 81 -20.30 5.07 0.23
N ALA A 82 -19.17 5.70 -0.11
CA ALA A 82 -17.84 5.11 0.13
C ALA A 82 -17.53 5.06 1.63
N LEU A 83 -17.89 6.11 2.37
CA LEU A 83 -17.73 6.15 3.82
C LEU A 83 -18.56 5.05 4.51
N ARG A 84 -19.81 4.83 4.07
CA ARG A 84 -20.66 3.76 4.58
C ARG A 84 -20.05 2.38 4.31
N LEU A 85 -19.64 2.09 3.08
CA LEU A 85 -19.01 0.82 2.73
C LEU A 85 -17.71 0.57 3.52
N LEU A 86 -16.90 1.61 3.72
CA LEU A 86 -15.68 1.51 4.50
C LEU A 86 -15.99 1.21 5.98
N ARG A 87 -17.04 1.83 6.53
CA ARG A 87 -17.51 1.56 7.90
C ARG A 87 -17.98 0.12 8.05
N ASP A 88 -18.80 -0.36 7.12
CA ASP A 88 -19.35 -1.71 7.15
C ASP A 88 -18.25 -2.78 7.04
N ALA A 89 -17.17 -2.49 6.27
CA ALA A 89 -16.02 -3.37 6.11
C ALA A 89 -14.99 -3.27 7.25
N TRP A 90 -15.05 -2.21 8.08
CA TRP A 90 -14.08 -1.99 9.16
C TRP A 90 -14.15 -3.12 10.19
N ASN A 91 -13.01 -3.60 10.65
CA ASN A 91 -12.85 -4.74 11.53
C ASN A 91 -13.34 -6.11 10.99
N GLN A 92 -13.90 -6.16 9.76
CA GLN A 92 -14.27 -7.43 9.13
C GLN A 92 -13.24 -7.85 8.08
N SER A 93 -12.93 -6.96 7.15
CA SER A 93 -12.02 -7.22 6.04
C SER A 93 -11.01 -6.09 5.80
N CYS A 94 -11.11 -5.01 6.56
CA CYS A 94 -10.16 -3.90 6.56
C CYS A 94 -9.98 -3.33 7.98
N PRO A 95 -8.90 -2.60 8.22
CA PRO A 95 -7.81 -2.39 7.29
C PRO A 95 -6.88 -3.59 7.22
N ILE A 96 -6.13 -3.69 6.11
CA ILE A 96 -5.01 -4.62 5.96
C ILE A 96 -3.78 -3.79 5.66
N GLU A 97 -2.79 -3.88 6.52
CA GLU A 97 -1.52 -3.17 6.42
C GLU A 97 -0.41 -4.10 5.92
N THR A 98 0.61 -3.52 5.28
CA THR A 98 1.76 -4.32 4.79
C THR A 98 2.48 -5.05 5.92
N ASN A 99 2.50 -4.48 7.12
CA ASN A 99 3.13 -5.10 8.28
C ASN A 99 2.40 -6.32 8.81
N ASP A 100 1.11 -6.53 8.48
CA ASP A 100 0.36 -7.76 8.83
C ASP A 100 0.96 -8.98 8.15
N PHE A 101 1.61 -8.80 7.00
CA PHE A 101 2.32 -9.86 6.28
C PHE A 101 3.73 -10.12 6.79
N SER A 102 4.20 -9.43 7.83
CA SER A 102 5.59 -9.51 8.29
C SER A 102 5.99 -10.92 8.69
N LEU A 103 5.15 -11.65 9.41
CA LEU A 103 5.46 -13.02 9.85
C LEU A 103 5.54 -13.98 8.67
N LEU A 104 4.59 -13.91 7.74
CA LEU A 104 4.58 -14.72 6.53
C LEU A 104 5.81 -14.43 5.66
N LEU A 105 6.11 -13.16 5.46
CA LEU A 105 7.30 -12.74 4.71
C LEU A 105 8.58 -13.24 5.37
N LYS A 106 8.72 -13.10 6.69
CA LYS A 106 9.89 -13.57 7.42
C LYS A 106 10.11 -15.08 7.23
N TYR A 107 9.05 -15.85 7.37
CA TYR A 107 9.09 -17.30 7.14
C TYR A 107 9.57 -17.62 5.72
N ARG A 108 8.99 -17.00 4.71
CA ARG A 108 9.40 -17.18 3.30
C ARG A 108 10.86 -16.81 3.07
N LEU A 109 11.29 -15.67 3.56
CA LEU A 109 12.70 -15.22 3.43
C LEU A 109 13.71 -16.20 4.04
N LEU A 110 13.33 -16.94 5.08
CA LEU A 110 14.19 -17.96 5.69
C LEU A 110 14.25 -19.25 4.86
N CYS A 111 13.16 -19.59 4.17
CA CYS A 111 13.05 -20.80 3.36
C CYS A 111 13.65 -20.65 1.95
N GLU A 112 13.69 -19.42 1.43
CA GLU A 112 14.10 -19.17 0.05
C GLU A 112 15.61 -19.12 -0.13
N THR A 113 16.05 -19.58 -1.30
CA THR A 113 17.41 -19.44 -1.81
C THR A 113 17.50 -18.27 -2.78
N ARG A 114 18.71 -17.82 -3.11
CA ARG A 114 18.91 -16.80 -4.15
C ARG A 114 18.24 -17.20 -5.47
N ARG A 115 18.37 -18.46 -5.89
CA ARG A 115 17.81 -18.94 -7.16
C ARG A 115 16.29 -18.91 -7.16
N SER A 116 15.66 -19.45 -6.13
CA SER A 116 14.21 -19.46 -6.02
C SER A 116 13.61 -18.05 -5.92
N LEU A 117 14.28 -17.12 -5.25
CA LEU A 117 13.84 -15.72 -5.21
C LEU A 117 13.74 -15.07 -6.60
N CYS A 118 14.62 -15.43 -7.54
CA CYS A 118 14.59 -14.89 -8.89
C CYS A 118 13.41 -15.40 -9.74
N GLU A 119 12.69 -16.42 -9.29
CA GLU A 119 11.51 -16.95 -9.97
C GLU A 119 10.25 -16.09 -9.69
N TYR A 120 10.28 -15.26 -8.64
CA TYR A 120 9.19 -14.38 -8.29
C TYR A 120 9.17 -13.11 -9.12
N GLN A 121 7.98 -12.68 -9.51
CA GLN A 121 7.79 -11.44 -10.24
C GLN A 121 8.35 -10.25 -9.46
N ASP A 122 8.94 -9.29 -10.17
CA ASP A 122 9.59 -8.09 -9.62
C ASP A 122 10.86 -8.33 -8.78
N ILE A 123 11.32 -9.57 -8.60
CA ILE A 123 12.57 -9.87 -7.91
C ILE A 123 13.68 -10.12 -8.94
N SER A 124 14.51 -9.11 -9.15
CA SER A 124 15.73 -9.23 -9.96
C SER A 124 16.84 -9.93 -9.16
N GLU A 125 17.87 -10.40 -9.87
CA GLU A 125 19.03 -11.05 -9.26
C GLU A 125 19.74 -10.13 -8.23
N ASP A 126 19.83 -8.82 -8.50
CA ASP A 126 20.36 -7.85 -7.57
C ASP A 126 19.51 -7.75 -6.29
N LEU A 127 18.19 -7.67 -6.45
CA LEU A 127 17.29 -7.65 -5.29
C LEU A 127 17.37 -8.96 -4.50
N ALA A 128 17.42 -10.12 -5.15
CA ALA A 128 17.59 -11.41 -4.49
C ALA A 128 18.88 -11.48 -3.67
N ASN A 129 20.00 -11.02 -4.22
CA ASN A 129 21.28 -10.95 -3.52
C ASN A 129 21.20 -10.04 -2.28
N ARG A 130 20.53 -8.89 -2.39
CA ARG A 130 20.34 -7.96 -1.27
C ARG A 130 19.44 -8.55 -0.19
N ILE A 131 18.38 -9.24 -0.58
CA ILE A 131 17.50 -9.96 0.36
C ILE A 131 18.29 -10.98 1.15
N ILE A 132 19.04 -11.88 0.52
CA ILE A 132 19.83 -12.93 1.18
C ILE A 132 20.84 -12.33 2.17
N ARG A 133 21.54 -11.25 1.80
CA ARG A 133 22.52 -10.58 2.67
C ARG A 133 21.89 -9.95 3.91
N ASN A 134 20.65 -9.46 3.79
CA ASN A 134 20.02 -8.67 4.85
C ASN A 134 18.88 -9.39 5.58
N ARG A 135 18.55 -10.64 5.22
CA ARG A 135 17.40 -11.37 5.79
C ARG A 135 17.46 -11.52 7.33
N ASN A 136 18.65 -11.55 7.91
CA ASN A 136 18.83 -11.66 9.35
C ASN A 136 18.55 -10.33 10.10
N GLN A 137 18.45 -9.21 9.37
CA GLN A 137 18.13 -7.88 9.91
C GLN A 137 16.63 -7.56 9.80
N PHE A 138 15.81 -8.55 9.45
CA PHE A 138 14.37 -8.38 9.27
C PHE A 138 13.68 -8.10 10.61
N LEU A 139 12.96 -6.99 10.69
CA LEU A 139 12.08 -6.64 11.80
C LEU A 139 10.60 -6.72 11.38
N ASN A 140 10.21 -6.01 10.33
CA ASN A 140 8.88 -6.04 9.74
C ASN A 140 8.93 -5.73 8.24
N PHE A 141 7.78 -5.80 7.56
CA PHE A 141 7.68 -5.63 6.12
C PHE A 141 8.19 -4.25 5.66
N GLU A 142 7.75 -3.18 6.31
CA GLU A 142 8.15 -1.82 5.94
C GLU A 142 9.64 -1.58 6.17
N GLN A 143 10.16 -2.05 7.30
CA GLN A 143 11.58 -1.92 7.63
C GLN A 143 12.46 -2.62 6.59
N VAL A 144 12.13 -3.85 6.17
CA VAL A 144 12.93 -4.55 5.16
C VAL A 144 12.84 -3.87 3.79
N CYS A 145 11.69 -3.31 3.42
CA CYS A 145 11.59 -2.51 2.19
C CYS A 145 12.54 -1.30 2.22
N GLN A 146 12.62 -0.60 3.35
CA GLN A 146 13.55 0.53 3.51
C GLN A 146 15.03 0.08 3.50
N LEU A 147 15.33 -1.02 4.15
CA LEU A 147 16.68 -1.60 4.21
C LEU A 147 17.19 -2.00 2.81
N LEU A 148 16.31 -2.54 1.97
CA LEU A 148 16.65 -3.00 0.61
C LEU A 148 16.68 -1.88 -0.41
N LYS A 149 16.07 -0.72 -0.11
CA LYS A 149 15.93 0.41 -1.02
C LYS A 149 17.28 0.95 -1.48
N THR A 150 17.35 1.28 -2.77
CA THR A 150 18.48 2.00 -3.37
C THR A 150 17.97 3.09 -4.30
N LYS A 151 18.87 3.81 -4.93
CA LYS A 151 18.54 4.79 -5.97
C LYS A 151 17.85 4.15 -7.18
N GLU A 152 18.18 2.92 -7.52
CA GLU A 152 17.65 2.17 -8.67
C GLU A 152 16.49 1.25 -8.27
N LEU A 153 16.50 0.71 -7.04
CA LEU A 153 15.45 -0.12 -6.49
C LEU A 153 14.52 0.71 -5.62
N THR A 154 13.40 1.13 -6.18
CA THR A 154 12.42 1.95 -5.46
C THR A 154 11.65 1.12 -4.42
N TYR A 155 11.18 1.78 -3.37
CA TYR A 155 10.34 1.17 -2.34
C TYR A 155 9.15 0.38 -2.92
N SER A 156 8.43 0.99 -3.88
CA SER A 156 7.24 0.37 -4.50
C SER A 156 7.57 -0.91 -5.26
N ARG A 157 8.73 -0.96 -5.94
CA ARG A 157 9.17 -2.18 -6.65
C ARG A 157 9.52 -3.28 -5.66
N ILE A 158 10.25 -2.95 -4.61
CA ILE A 158 10.62 -3.91 -3.55
C ILE A 158 9.37 -4.44 -2.88
N SER A 159 8.46 -3.54 -2.47
CA SER A 159 7.19 -3.92 -1.81
C SER A 159 6.36 -4.88 -2.65
N ARG A 160 6.24 -4.65 -3.98
CA ARG A 160 5.55 -5.59 -4.87
C ARG A 160 6.23 -6.96 -4.91
N GLY A 161 7.54 -7.00 -5.11
CA GLY A 161 8.29 -8.26 -5.11
C GLY A 161 8.14 -9.05 -3.81
N LEU A 162 8.17 -8.36 -2.66
CA LEU A 162 7.98 -9.00 -1.36
C LEU A 162 6.53 -9.45 -1.12
N LEU A 163 5.53 -8.74 -1.66
CA LEU A 163 4.14 -9.20 -1.64
C LEU A 163 3.95 -10.44 -2.50
N HIS A 164 4.53 -10.48 -3.70
CA HIS A 164 4.51 -11.68 -4.53
C HIS A 164 5.14 -12.88 -3.80
N LEU A 165 6.24 -12.67 -3.11
CA LEU A 165 6.90 -13.70 -2.31
C LEU A 165 6.02 -14.18 -1.14
N SER A 166 5.30 -13.29 -0.46
CA SER A 166 4.52 -13.61 0.74
C SER A 166 3.14 -14.22 0.45
N LEU A 167 2.49 -13.84 -0.67
CA LEU A 167 1.07 -14.13 -0.91
C LEU A 167 0.81 -15.09 -2.09
N ILE A 168 1.65 -15.13 -3.12
CA ILE A 168 1.31 -15.78 -4.40
C ILE A 168 1.54 -17.30 -4.40
N HIS A 169 1.99 -17.87 -3.32
CA HIS A 169 2.11 -19.33 -3.15
C HIS A 169 1.05 -19.95 -2.22
N ILE A 170 -0.04 -19.23 -2.02
CA ILE A 170 -1.20 -19.81 -1.33
C ILE A 170 -2.16 -20.38 -2.38
#